data_09cf4219e1d8d725fc979a005ce86bb8
#
_entry.id   09cf4219e1d8d725fc979a005ce86bb8
#
_cell.length_a   1.000
_cell.length_b   1.000
_cell.length_c   1.000
_cell.angle_alpha   90.00
_cell.angle_beta   90.00
_cell.angle_gamma   90.00
#
_symmetry.space_group_name_H-M   'P 1'
#
loop_
_entity.id
_entity.type
_entity.pdbx_description
1 polymer ?
#
loop_
_entity_poly.entity_id
_entity_poly.type
_entity_poly.pdbx_seq_one_letter_code
_entity_poly.pdbx_strand_id
1 'polypeptide(L)'
;NGGWLLCGSGNQTQIKAKYKACWEQIADRFKNYDEHLIFESMNEVSCLDYDESMKNSADAVNYDRPIIMNFNQLFVNAVRSTGSNNTKRWLAAVDHYASTGTSSEFVMPTDYYNTDNPRLMFAAHRYSKSTNVSWTYAEATEMVKNLQDMYKKFGSDYPMYLGEYGTRNKKLAGSKTGYN
;
A
#
# COMPACT_ATOMS: atom_id res chain seq x y z
N ASN A 1 -0.94 -6.58 18.77
CA ASN A 1 -0.12 -6.48 17.55
C ASN A 1 1.16 -5.71 17.82
N GLY A 2 2.17 -6.31 18.45
CA GLY A 2 3.39 -5.64 18.90
C GLY A 2 4.45 -5.36 17.81
N GLY A 3 4.05 -4.85 16.67
CA GLY A 3 4.99 -4.43 15.62
C GLY A 3 5.78 -3.19 16.05
N TRP A 4 7.01 -3.08 15.58
CA TRP A 4 7.86 -1.91 15.85
C TRP A 4 7.63 -0.75 14.87
N LEU A 5 7.00 -1.01 13.71
CA LEU A 5 6.68 0.01 12.71
C LEU A 5 5.40 0.74 13.12
N LEU A 6 5.56 1.73 13.97
CA LEU A 6 4.48 2.57 14.49
C LEU A 6 4.44 3.87 13.69
N CYS A 7 3.36 4.10 12.94
CA CYS A 7 3.27 5.28 12.08
C CYS A 7 3.06 6.58 12.87
N GLY A 8 2.34 6.57 13.96
CA GLY A 8 1.95 7.79 14.68
C GLY A 8 2.46 7.91 16.10
N SER A 9 3.11 6.89 16.64
CA SER A 9 3.54 6.87 18.04
C SER A 9 5.00 6.46 18.20
N GLY A 10 5.49 6.51 19.43
CA GLY A 10 6.84 6.16 19.77
C GLY A 10 7.89 7.16 19.25
N ASN A 11 9.16 6.76 19.30
CA ASN A 11 10.25 7.59 18.82
C ASN A 11 10.36 7.51 17.29
N GLN A 12 9.71 8.41 16.58
CA GLN A 12 9.64 8.43 15.12
C GLN A 12 11.03 8.53 14.46
N THR A 13 11.98 9.21 15.07
CA THR A 13 13.36 9.27 14.55
C THR A 13 14.02 7.88 14.54
N GLN A 14 13.89 7.14 15.63
CA GLN A 14 14.44 5.78 15.71
C GLN A 14 13.68 4.80 14.81
N ILE A 15 12.36 4.90 14.74
CA ILE A 15 11.52 4.03 13.89
C ILE A 15 11.89 4.24 12.42
N LYS A 16 11.99 5.49 11.97
CA LYS A 16 12.39 5.81 10.59
C LYS A 16 13.81 5.37 10.27
N ALA A 17 14.74 5.56 11.19
CA ALA A 17 16.12 5.09 11.03
C ALA A 17 16.19 3.56 10.90
N LYS A 18 15.45 2.83 11.75
CA LYS A 18 15.34 1.37 11.67
C LYS A 18 14.69 0.91 10.38
N TYR A 19 13.60 1.54 9.96
CA TYR A 19 12.92 1.24 8.71
C TYR A 19 13.85 1.40 7.50
N LYS A 20 14.54 2.54 7.42
CA LYS A 20 15.54 2.82 6.39
C LYS A 20 16.64 1.75 6.38
N ALA A 21 17.23 1.45 7.55
CA ALA A 21 18.30 0.45 7.66
C ALA A 21 17.84 -0.96 7.26
N CYS A 22 16.60 -1.34 7.58
CA CYS A 22 16.03 -2.61 7.11
C CYS A 22 15.95 -2.66 5.58
N TRP A 23 15.44 -1.60 4.95
CA TRP A 23 15.33 -1.54 3.49
C TRP A 23 16.69 -1.48 2.79
N GLU A 24 17.67 -0.78 3.35
CA GLU A 24 19.04 -0.77 2.82
C GLU A 24 19.66 -2.18 2.83
N GLN A 25 19.47 -2.94 3.90
CA GLN A 25 19.94 -4.33 3.98
C GLN A 25 19.23 -5.26 3.00
N ILE A 26 17.91 -5.19 2.91
CA ILE A 26 17.13 -5.98 1.96
C ILE A 26 17.56 -5.62 0.54
N ALA A 27 17.59 -4.35 0.21
CA ALA A 27 17.91 -3.87 -1.11
C ALA A 27 19.36 -4.23 -1.52
N ASP A 28 20.33 -4.08 -0.62
CA ASP A 28 21.72 -4.48 -0.87
C ASP A 28 21.85 -5.97 -1.12
N ARG A 29 21.15 -6.79 -0.32
CA ARG A 29 21.14 -8.26 -0.49
C ARG A 29 20.62 -8.71 -1.85
N PHE A 30 19.61 -8.01 -2.38
CA PHE A 30 18.92 -8.40 -3.62
C PHE A 30 19.23 -7.48 -4.82
N LYS A 31 20.20 -6.59 -4.73
CA LYS A 31 20.48 -5.59 -5.76
C LYS A 31 20.83 -6.13 -7.14
N ASN A 32 21.35 -7.37 -7.21
CA ASN A 32 21.73 -8.01 -8.46
C ASN A 32 20.61 -8.88 -9.08
N TYR A 33 19.47 -9.03 -8.40
CA TYR A 33 18.30 -9.67 -8.99
C TYR A 33 17.69 -8.77 -10.07
N ASP A 34 17.13 -9.37 -11.09
CA ASP A 34 16.58 -8.66 -12.25
C ASP A 34 15.22 -7.98 -11.95
N GLU A 35 14.58 -7.50 -13.01
CA GLU A 35 13.32 -6.75 -12.95
C GLU A 35 12.09 -7.56 -12.54
N HIS A 36 12.17 -8.89 -12.51
CA HIS A 36 11.08 -9.73 -12.02
C HIS A 36 10.90 -9.62 -10.50
N LEU A 37 11.93 -9.15 -9.78
CA LEU A 37 11.81 -8.85 -8.36
C LEU A 37 11.32 -7.42 -8.14
N ILE A 38 10.15 -7.29 -7.55
CA ILE A 38 9.54 -6.01 -7.14
C ILE A 38 9.64 -5.89 -5.62
N PHE A 39 9.87 -4.68 -5.12
CA PHE A 39 9.77 -4.39 -3.69
C PHE A 39 8.52 -3.57 -3.40
N GLU A 40 7.83 -3.92 -2.32
CA GLU A 40 6.68 -3.21 -1.79
C GLU A 40 7.01 -2.61 -0.43
N SER A 41 6.69 -1.34 -0.22
CA SER A 41 7.17 -0.56 0.93
C SER A 41 6.69 -1.09 2.28
N MET A 42 5.42 -1.41 2.36
CA MET A 42 4.73 -1.84 3.58
C MET A 42 3.53 -2.67 3.22
N ASN A 43 3.03 -3.43 4.19
CA ASN A 43 1.72 -4.07 4.07
C ASN A 43 0.60 -3.08 4.45
N GLU A 44 -0.41 -3.49 5.17
CA GLU A 44 -1.55 -2.70 5.63
C GLU A 44 -1.21 -1.86 6.88
N VAL A 45 -0.40 -0.82 6.72
CA VAL A 45 0.06 0.01 7.84
C VAL A 45 -0.96 1.10 8.18
N SER A 46 -1.17 1.29 9.49
CA SER A 46 -1.96 2.38 10.06
C SER A 46 -1.39 2.77 11.43
N CYS A 47 -1.86 3.87 12.00
CA CYS A 47 -1.55 4.22 13.38
C CYS A 47 -2.19 3.26 14.36
N LEU A 48 -1.38 2.72 15.27
CA LEU A 48 -1.82 1.75 16.27
C LEU A 48 -2.55 2.38 17.47
N ASP A 49 -2.52 3.69 17.58
CA ASP A 49 -3.12 4.41 18.69
C ASP A 49 -4.63 4.66 18.53
N TYR A 50 -5.17 4.27 17.37
CA TYR A 50 -6.60 4.35 17.14
C TYR A 50 -7.32 3.07 17.59
N ASP A 51 -8.45 3.28 18.24
CA ASP A 51 -9.45 2.23 18.42
C ASP A 51 -9.81 1.59 17.06
N GLU A 52 -10.08 0.31 17.05
CA GLU A 52 -10.52 -0.42 15.85
C GLU A 52 -11.71 0.24 15.13
N SER A 53 -12.59 0.91 15.87
CA SER A 53 -13.72 1.66 15.33
C SER A 53 -13.30 2.93 14.58
N MET A 54 -12.13 3.48 14.90
CA MET A 54 -11.62 4.74 14.34
C MET A 54 -10.67 4.54 13.18
N LYS A 55 -10.08 3.37 13.02
CA LYS A 55 -9.01 3.13 12.04
C LYS A 55 -9.37 3.42 10.57
N ASN A 56 -10.65 3.42 10.25
CA ASN A 56 -11.17 3.79 8.94
C ASN A 56 -11.90 5.13 8.95
N SER A 57 -11.84 5.89 10.04
CA SER A 57 -12.39 7.24 10.09
C SER A 57 -11.58 8.18 9.19
N ALA A 58 -12.22 9.24 8.72
CA ALA A 58 -11.51 10.26 7.94
C ALA A 58 -10.37 10.89 8.74
N ASP A 59 -10.54 11.08 10.03
CA ASP A 59 -9.51 11.66 10.91
C ASP A 59 -8.29 10.76 11.03
N ALA A 60 -8.47 9.44 11.22
CA ALA A 60 -7.37 8.49 11.26
C ALA A 60 -6.63 8.45 9.93
N VAL A 61 -7.36 8.38 8.82
CA VAL A 61 -6.77 8.36 7.48
C VAL A 61 -5.98 9.63 7.20
N ASN A 62 -6.52 10.79 7.55
CA ASN A 62 -5.85 12.08 7.34
C ASN A 62 -4.61 12.24 8.23
N TYR A 63 -4.63 11.70 9.45
CA TYR A 63 -3.47 11.68 10.33
C TYR A 63 -2.37 10.74 9.83
N ASP A 64 -2.71 9.53 9.45
CA ASP A 64 -1.76 8.50 9.04
C ASP A 64 -1.08 8.80 7.70
N ARG A 65 -1.83 9.35 6.76
CA ARG A 65 -1.39 9.47 5.37
C ARG A 65 -0.09 10.25 5.17
N PRO A 66 0.11 11.45 5.77
CA PRO A 66 1.38 12.16 5.63
C PRO A 66 2.57 11.35 6.17
N ILE A 67 2.34 10.55 7.21
CA ILE A 67 3.36 9.71 7.82
C ILE A 67 3.69 8.53 6.89
N ILE A 68 2.68 7.86 6.35
CA ILE A 68 2.82 6.76 5.39
C ILE A 68 3.53 7.25 4.11
N MET A 69 3.16 8.42 3.59
CA MET A 69 3.85 9.04 2.45
C MET A 69 5.33 9.27 2.74
N ASN A 70 5.67 9.70 3.96
CA ASN A 70 7.06 9.85 4.37
C ASN A 70 7.82 8.50 4.43
N PHE A 71 7.20 7.43 4.92
CA PHE A 71 7.79 6.08 4.88
C PHE A 71 7.95 5.57 3.45
N ASN A 72 6.99 5.80 2.56
CA ASN A 72 7.15 5.46 1.14
C ASN A 72 8.34 6.20 0.52
N GLN A 73 8.53 7.48 0.83
CA GLN A 73 9.69 8.24 0.33
C GLN A 73 11.01 7.72 0.89
N LEU A 74 11.06 7.38 2.19
CA LEU A 74 12.24 6.77 2.81
C LEU A 74 12.58 5.43 2.16
N PHE A 75 11.58 4.61 1.86
CA PHE A 75 11.73 3.34 1.16
C PHE A 75 12.36 3.53 -0.21
N VAL A 76 11.80 4.41 -1.05
CA VAL A 76 12.34 4.67 -2.39
C VAL A 76 13.80 5.12 -2.29
N ASN A 77 14.10 6.08 -1.42
CA ASN A 77 15.45 6.59 -1.24
C ASN A 77 16.42 5.51 -0.76
N ALA A 78 16.03 4.68 0.22
CA ALA A 78 16.84 3.61 0.75
C ALA A 78 17.16 2.56 -0.33
N VAL A 79 16.16 2.12 -1.09
CA VAL A 79 16.37 1.13 -2.16
C VAL A 79 17.27 1.69 -3.26
N ARG A 80 16.98 2.90 -3.76
CA ARG A 80 17.74 3.53 -4.85
C ARG A 80 19.21 3.74 -4.48
N SER A 81 19.50 4.11 -3.24
CA SER A 81 20.86 4.38 -2.77
C SER A 81 21.78 3.14 -2.81
N THR A 82 21.24 1.94 -2.85
CA THR A 82 22.04 0.71 -2.91
C THR A 82 22.59 0.40 -4.31
N GLY A 83 22.15 1.12 -5.33
CA GLY A 83 22.69 1.01 -6.68
C GLY A 83 22.34 -0.29 -7.43
N SER A 84 23.16 -0.64 -8.44
CA SER A 84 22.97 -1.81 -9.29
C SER A 84 21.55 -1.85 -9.90
N ASN A 85 20.90 -3.02 -9.99
CA ASN A 85 19.54 -3.14 -10.55
C ASN A 85 18.48 -2.40 -9.73
N ASN A 86 18.77 -2.05 -8.47
CA ASN A 86 17.85 -1.26 -7.64
C ASN A 86 17.64 0.17 -8.13
N THR A 87 18.54 0.70 -8.94
CA THR A 87 18.35 2.03 -9.58
C THR A 87 17.15 2.06 -10.53
N LYS A 88 16.78 0.91 -11.09
CA LYS A 88 15.69 0.75 -12.07
C LYS A 88 14.60 -0.24 -11.64
N ARG A 89 14.71 -0.82 -10.44
CA ARG A 89 13.73 -1.77 -9.92
C ARG A 89 12.37 -1.11 -9.76
N TRP A 90 11.30 -1.85 -10.08
CA TRP A 90 9.95 -1.42 -9.75
C TRP A 90 9.72 -1.43 -8.23
N LEU A 91 9.20 -0.34 -7.72
CA LEU A 91 8.90 -0.14 -6.30
C LEU A 91 7.42 0.19 -6.14
N ALA A 92 6.75 -0.52 -5.25
CA ALA A 92 5.35 -0.34 -4.96
C ALA A 92 5.17 0.48 -3.68
N ALA A 93 4.41 1.55 -3.77
CA ALA A 93 4.02 2.41 -2.64
C ALA A 93 2.56 2.17 -2.27
N VAL A 94 2.24 2.26 -0.99
CA VAL A 94 0.90 2.01 -0.43
C VAL A 94 0.33 3.25 0.24
N ASP A 95 -0.99 3.41 0.24
CA ASP A 95 -1.70 4.34 1.11
C ASP A 95 -2.13 3.63 2.41
N HIS A 96 -2.79 4.33 3.31
CA HIS A 96 -3.36 3.84 4.56
C HIS A 96 -4.10 2.50 4.36
N TYR A 97 -3.71 1.47 5.11
CA TYR A 97 -4.21 0.08 4.97
C TYR A 97 -4.14 -0.50 3.56
N ALA A 98 -3.22 -0.06 2.71
CA ALA A 98 -3.19 -0.44 1.31
C ALA A 98 -4.58 -0.29 0.62
N SER A 99 -5.34 0.71 1.03
CA SER A 99 -6.73 0.88 0.61
C SER A 99 -6.85 1.36 -0.83
N THR A 100 -7.87 0.88 -1.53
CA THR A 100 -8.29 1.41 -2.83
C THR A 100 -9.09 2.71 -2.73
N GLY A 101 -9.58 3.04 -1.55
CA GLY A 101 -10.32 4.28 -1.26
C GLY A 101 -9.38 5.46 -1.05
N THR A 102 -8.51 5.71 -2.01
CA THR A 102 -7.56 6.83 -1.91
C THR A 102 -8.27 8.16 -1.89
N SER A 103 -7.92 9.00 -0.93
CA SER A 103 -8.32 10.39 -0.98
C SER A 103 -7.50 11.14 -2.04
N SER A 104 -7.97 12.32 -2.42
CA SER A 104 -7.23 13.25 -3.27
C SER A 104 -5.86 13.66 -2.72
N GLU A 105 -5.60 13.41 -1.45
CA GLU A 105 -4.43 13.90 -0.71
C GLU A 105 -3.22 12.96 -0.74
N PHE A 106 -3.39 11.67 -1.07
CA PHE A 106 -2.24 10.78 -1.22
C PHE A 106 -1.43 11.16 -2.45
N VAL A 107 -0.13 11.32 -2.27
CA VAL A 107 0.83 11.63 -3.34
C VAL A 107 1.87 10.51 -3.39
N MET A 108 2.16 10.04 -4.60
CA MET A 108 3.23 9.07 -4.82
C MET A 108 4.59 9.65 -4.41
N PRO A 109 5.52 8.84 -3.90
CA PRO A 109 6.88 9.30 -3.64
C PRO A 109 7.57 9.77 -4.92
N THR A 110 8.60 10.59 -4.78
CA THR A 110 9.44 11.02 -5.89
C THR A 110 10.56 10.00 -6.13
N ASP A 111 10.73 9.59 -7.38
CA ASP A 111 11.86 8.76 -7.79
C ASP A 111 12.97 9.63 -8.39
N TYR A 112 13.85 10.16 -7.54
CA TYR A 112 14.93 11.04 -7.96
C TYR A 112 15.98 10.39 -8.88
N TYR A 113 15.97 9.07 -9.02
CA TYR A 113 16.84 8.31 -9.92
C TYR A 113 16.22 8.12 -11.31
N ASN A 114 14.90 8.23 -11.43
CA ASN A 114 14.15 8.01 -12.65
C ASN A 114 13.11 9.13 -12.85
N THR A 115 13.55 10.38 -12.90
CA THR A 115 12.65 11.55 -12.94
C THR A 115 11.75 11.57 -14.18
N ASP A 116 12.28 11.18 -15.34
CA ASP A 116 11.54 11.21 -16.61
C ASP A 116 10.63 9.99 -16.81
N ASN A 117 10.91 8.91 -16.12
CA ASN A 117 10.12 7.68 -16.17
C ASN A 117 10.19 6.96 -14.82
N PRO A 118 9.41 7.41 -13.82
CA PRO A 118 9.44 6.83 -12.49
C PRO A 118 9.14 5.33 -12.52
N ARG A 119 10.00 4.54 -11.88
CA ARG A 119 9.82 3.10 -11.73
C ARG A 119 9.04 2.80 -10.44
N LEU A 120 7.89 3.44 -10.32
CA LEU A 120 7.00 3.32 -9.18
C LEU A 120 5.64 2.79 -9.63
N MET A 121 5.00 2.04 -8.74
CA MET A 121 3.62 1.61 -8.89
C MET A 121 2.85 1.85 -7.60
N PHE A 122 1.54 2.00 -7.71
CA PHE A 122 0.65 2.07 -6.55
C PHE A 122 0.16 0.67 -6.21
N ALA A 123 0.40 0.23 -4.97
CA ALA A 123 -0.10 -1.04 -4.47
C ALA A 123 -1.36 -0.84 -3.62
N ALA A 124 -2.33 -1.72 -3.79
CA ALA A 124 -3.55 -1.70 -3.01
C ALA A 124 -4.06 -3.12 -2.72
N HIS A 125 -4.89 -3.23 -1.68
CA HIS A 125 -5.62 -4.43 -1.32
C HIS A 125 -7.12 -4.22 -1.46
N ARG A 126 -7.83 -5.24 -1.92
CA ARG A 126 -9.27 -5.15 -2.03
C ARG A 126 -9.97 -6.46 -1.70
N TYR A 127 -10.74 -6.44 -0.64
CA TYR A 127 -11.61 -7.53 -0.22
C TYR A 127 -13.07 -7.10 -0.24
N SER A 128 -13.98 -8.08 -0.29
CA SER A 128 -15.41 -7.81 -0.11
C SER A 128 -15.69 -7.30 1.32
N LYS A 129 -16.62 -6.36 1.45
CA LYS A 129 -16.84 -5.62 2.71
C LYS A 129 -17.29 -6.47 3.88
N SER A 130 -18.09 -7.49 3.71
CA SER A 130 -18.67 -8.24 4.84
C SER A 130 -18.45 -9.73 4.72
N THR A 131 -18.25 -10.38 5.87
CA THR A 131 -18.05 -11.81 5.97
C THR A 131 -19.34 -12.63 6.01
N ASN A 132 -20.48 -12.03 6.36
CA ASN A 132 -21.68 -12.76 6.75
C ASN A 132 -22.91 -12.50 5.89
N VAL A 133 -22.82 -11.74 4.83
CA VAL A 133 -23.94 -11.42 3.94
C VAL A 133 -23.66 -11.87 2.51
N SER A 134 -24.72 -12.18 1.80
CA SER A 134 -24.64 -12.48 0.38
C SER A 134 -24.07 -11.30 -0.40
N TRP A 135 -23.37 -11.58 -1.47
CA TRP A 135 -22.99 -10.58 -2.44
C TRP A 135 -24.20 -9.85 -2.96
N THR A 136 -24.13 -8.54 -3.01
CA THR A 136 -25.11 -7.70 -3.66
C THR A 136 -24.51 -7.06 -4.91
N TYR A 137 -25.35 -6.75 -5.87
CA TYR A 137 -24.93 -6.01 -7.06
C TYR A 137 -24.32 -4.64 -6.67
N ALA A 138 -24.86 -4.00 -5.64
CA ALA A 138 -24.34 -2.72 -5.14
C ALA A 138 -22.90 -2.84 -4.61
N GLU A 139 -22.57 -3.92 -3.88
CA GLU A 139 -21.21 -4.15 -3.39
C GLU A 139 -20.21 -4.41 -4.53
N ALA A 140 -20.61 -5.20 -5.53
CA ALA A 140 -19.78 -5.45 -6.70
C ALA A 140 -19.54 -4.15 -7.47
N THR A 141 -20.58 -3.35 -7.68
CA THR A 141 -20.48 -2.04 -8.34
C THR A 141 -19.56 -1.09 -7.57
N GLU A 142 -19.68 -1.04 -6.24
CA GLU A 142 -18.80 -0.21 -5.42
C GLU A 142 -17.33 -0.65 -5.52
N MET A 143 -17.06 -1.96 -5.49
CA MET A 143 -15.69 -2.47 -5.67
C MET A 143 -15.10 -2.05 -7.02
N VAL A 144 -15.86 -2.22 -8.10
CA VAL A 144 -15.44 -1.80 -9.45
C VAL A 144 -15.20 -0.30 -9.50
N LYS A 145 -16.12 0.49 -8.93
CA LYS A 145 -15.98 1.95 -8.88
C LYS A 145 -14.70 2.38 -8.15
N ASN A 146 -14.40 1.79 -6.99
CA ASN A 146 -13.20 2.13 -6.23
C ASN A 146 -11.91 1.84 -7.03
N LEU A 147 -11.85 0.71 -7.73
CA LEU A 147 -10.73 0.38 -8.61
C LEU A 147 -10.63 1.35 -9.80
N GLN A 148 -11.76 1.73 -10.39
CA GLN A 148 -11.79 2.72 -11.49
C GLN A 148 -11.35 4.11 -11.01
N ASP A 149 -11.76 4.54 -9.83
CA ASP A 149 -11.38 5.85 -9.27
C ASP A 149 -9.87 5.86 -8.94
N MET A 150 -9.33 4.77 -8.42
CA MET A 150 -7.90 4.59 -8.23
C MET A 150 -7.15 4.65 -9.56
N TYR A 151 -7.64 3.95 -10.59
CA TYR A 151 -7.06 3.99 -11.93
C TYR A 151 -7.08 5.40 -12.54
N LYS A 152 -8.20 6.13 -12.42
CA LYS A 152 -8.28 7.52 -12.89
C LYS A 152 -7.27 8.44 -12.21
N LYS A 153 -6.96 8.17 -10.93
CA LYS A 153 -6.02 9.00 -10.18
C LYS A 153 -4.56 8.72 -10.54
N PHE A 154 -4.18 7.47 -10.70
CA PHE A 154 -2.77 7.07 -10.81
C PHE A 154 -2.41 6.40 -12.14
N GLY A 155 -3.37 5.79 -12.82
CA GLY A 155 -3.12 4.88 -13.93
C GLY A 155 -2.53 5.50 -15.19
N SER A 156 -2.58 6.83 -15.33
CA SER A 156 -1.89 7.54 -16.40
C SER A 156 -0.38 7.64 -16.16
N ASP A 157 0.03 7.76 -14.90
CA ASP A 157 1.39 8.09 -14.51
C ASP A 157 2.10 6.93 -13.82
N TYR A 158 1.33 6.06 -13.16
CA TYR A 158 1.86 4.94 -12.38
C TYR A 158 1.07 3.65 -12.64
N PRO A 159 1.74 2.52 -12.94
CA PRO A 159 1.09 1.21 -12.93
C PRO A 159 0.43 0.95 -11.56
N MET A 160 -0.66 0.19 -11.59
CA MET A 160 -1.34 -0.23 -10.38
C MET A 160 -1.14 -1.73 -10.13
N TYR A 161 -0.94 -2.07 -8.88
CA TYR A 161 -0.73 -3.42 -8.41
C TYR A 161 -1.77 -3.78 -7.33
N LEU A 162 -2.56 -4.80 -7.60
CA LEU A 162 -3.50 -5.34 -6.60
C LEU A 162 -2.81 -6.50 -5.88
N GLY A 163 -2.14 -6.19 -4.76
CA GLY A 163 -1.31 -7.13 -4.00
C GLY A 163 -2.13 -8.21 -3.30
N GLU A 164 -3.29 -7.83 -2.80
CA GLU A 164 -4.22 -8.76 -2.16
C GLU A 164 -5.66 -8.51 -2.60
N TYR A 165 -6.36 -9.59 -2.90
CA TYR A 165 -7.79 -9.54 -3.22
C TYR A 165 -8.48 -10.84 -2.85
N GLY A 166 -9.78 -10.78 -2.68
CA GLY A 166 -10.54 -11.99 -2.41
C GLY A 166 -11.97 -11.74 -1.94
N THR A 167 -12.71 -12.83 -1.87
CA THR A 167 -14.03 -12.87 -1.26
C THR A 167 -13.92 -13.43 0.15
N ARG A 168 -14.53 -12.75 1.12
CA ARG A 168 -14.58 -13.25 2.50
C ARG A 168 -15.83 -14.09 2.69
N ASN A 169 -15.75 -15.41 2.50
CA ASN A 169 -16.80 -16.40 2.85
C ASN A 169 -18.25 -15.94 2.64
N LYS A 170 -18.51 -15.19 1.57
CA LYS A 170 -19.87 -14.72 1.28
C LYS A 170 -20.70 -15.84 0.69
N LYS A 171 -21.89 -16.04 1.24
CA LYS A 171 -22.89 -16.90 0.64
C LYS A 171 -23.52 -16.16 -0.55
N LEU A 172 -23.45 -16.75 -1.72
CA LEU A 172 -24.29 -16.30 -2.84
C LEU A 172 -25.73 -16.70 -2.58
N ALA A 173 -26.68 -15.86 -2.97
CA ALA A 173 -28.11 -16.21 -2.88
C ALA A 173 -28.35 -17.51 -3.66
N GLY A 174 -28.84 -18.54 -2.97
CA GLY A 174 -29.08 -19.88 -3.54
C GLY A 174 -27.84 -20.79 -3.62
N SER A 175 -26.67 -20.36 -3.18
CA SER A 175 -25.46 -21.17 -3.14
C SER A 175 -25.13 -21.62 -1.71
N LYS A 176 -24.62 -22.87 -1.58
CA LYS A 176 -24.18 -23.41 -0.29
C LYS A 176 -22.81 -22.88 0.14
N THR A 177 -22.00 -22.36 -0.75
CA THR A 177 -20.66 -21.83 -0.51
C THR A 177 -20.37 -20.63 -1.41
N GLY A 178 -19.91 -19.55 -0.84
CA GLY A 178 -19.59 -18.31 -1.55
C GLY A 178 -18.14 -18.23 -2.05
N TYR A 179 -17.61 -19.32 -2.57
CA TYR A 179 -16.32 -19.32 -3.24
C TYR A 179 -16.53 -19.11 -4.75
N ASN A 180 -15.89 -18.10 -5.27
CA ASN A 180 -15.57 -17.95 -6.69
C ASN A 180 -14.07 -17.86 -6.83
#